data_1d3967571200e79ce67c5b5e99b93e1b
#
_entry.id   1d3967571200e79ce67c5b5e99b93e1b
#
_cell.length_a   1.000
_cell.length_b   1.000
_cell.length_c   1.000
_cell.angle_alpha   90.00
_cell.angle_beta   90.00
_cell.angle_gamma   90.00
#
_symmetry.space_group_name_H-M   'P 1'
#
loop_
_entity.id
_entity.type
_entity.pdbx_description
1 polymer ?
#
loop_
_entity_poly.entity_id
_entity_poly.type
_entity_poly.pdbx_seq_one_letter_code
_entity_poly.pdbx_strand_id
1 'polypeptide(L)'
;RPNVGKSTLLNHLLGQKLSITSRKPQTTRNQVLGVSTQGRTQLIFVDTPGLHLGQSKAINKMMNKAAASALTGVDLTLLLCDRTKWTAEDDYVLDVVSRHEAPVALVINKTDLLRDRDELLPFVEALSARCRFDAVLPVSALRARGLEELTEFVEAHAPMGPHLFPEDQITDRSQRFVAAELVREKIIRQMGDELPYATAVEIESFAH
;
A
#
# COMPACT_ATOMS: atom_id res chain seq x y z
N ARG A 1 1.39 -8.49 0.08
CA ARG A 1 1.80 -9.07 1.38
C ARG A 1 2.28 -7.99 2.36
N PRO A 2 2.49 -8.30 3.65
CA PRO A 2 3.03 -7.33 4.61
C PRO A 2 4.49 -6.94 4.31
N ASN A 3 4.91 -5.80 4.86
CA ASN A 3 6.30 -5.29 4.87
C ASN A 3 6.96 -5.07 3.49
N VAL A 4 6.21 -5.06 2.40
CA VAL A 4 6.73 -4.70 1.07
C VAL A 4 6.86 -3.19 0.86
N GLY A 5 6.37 -2.37 1.80
CA GLY A 5 6.50 -0.91 1.78
C GLY A 5 5.27 -0.15 1.26
N LYS A 6 4.06 -0.75 1.32
CA LYS A 6 2.81 -0.11 0.87
C LYS A 6 2.59 1.28 1.48
N SER A 7 2.56 1.37 2.81
CA SER A 7 2.31 2.63 3.52
C SER A 7 3.43 3.67 3.30
N THR A 8 4.67 3.23 3.09
CA THR A 8 5.78 4.15 2.75
C THR A 8 5.55 4.73 1.36
N LEU A 9 5.21 3.89 0.39
CA LEU A 9 4.91 4.32 -0.97
C LEU A 9 3.71 5.28 -0.99
N LEU A 10 2.62 4.92 -0.31
CA LEU A 10 1.43 5.77 -0.23
C LEU A 10 1.75 7.16 0.32
N ASN A 11 2.51 7.25 1.42
CA ASN A 11 2.87 8.54 2.00
C ASN A 11 3.67 9.42 1.01
N HIS A 12 4.51 8.81 0.17
CA HIS A 12 5.21 9.55 -0.89
C HIS A 12 4.26 10.02 -2.00
N LEU A 13 3.37 9.15 -2.47
CA LEU A 13 2.39 9.50 -3.51
C LEU A 13 1.41 10.59 -3.06
N LEU A 14 1.11 10.64 -1.76
CA LEU A 14 0.29 11.69 -1.15
C LEU A 14 1.08 12.97 -0.83
N GLY A 15 2.41 12.94 -0.89
CA GLY A 15 3.26 14.07 -0.47
C GLY A 15 3.22 14.36 1.04
N GLN A 16 2.58 13.52 1.83
CA GLN A 16 2.40 13.70 3.26
C GLN A 16 2.22 12.39 4.00
N LYS A 17 2.42 12.44 5.32
CA LYS A 17 2.31 11.27 6.18
C LYS A 17 0.87 11.04 6.63
N LEU A 18 0.22 10.06 6.02
CA LEU A 18 -1.11 9.61 6.39
C LEU A 18 -1.07 8.21 7.03
N SER A 19 -0.44 7.25 6.35
CA SER A 19 -0.35 5.88 6.83
C SER A 19 0.87 5.67 7.71
N ILE A 20 0.68 4.95 8.80
CA ILE A 20 1.79 4.61 9.70
C ILE A 20 2.72 3.58 9.06
N THR A 21 4.00 3.69 9.38
CA THR A 21 5.04 2.83 8.81
C THR A 21 5.81 2.11 9.91
N SER A 22 6.01 0.80 9.74
CA SER A 22 6.79 -0.01 10.67
C SER A 22 7.44 -1.18 9.94
N ARG A 23 8.51 -1.72 10.51
CA ARG A 23 9.12 -2.98 10.04
C ARG A 23 8.33 -4.21 10.50
N LYS A 24 7.36 -4.04 11.41
CA LYS A 24 6.56 -5.13 11.96
C LYS A 24 5.36 -5.42 11.07
N PRO A 25 4.96 -6.70 10.92
CA PRO A 25 3.75 -7.04 10.17
C PRO A 25 2.49 -6.49 10.89
N GLN A 26 1.36 -6.41 10.15
CA GLN A 26 0.08 -5.89 10.64
C GLN A 26 0.13 -4.42 11.13
N THR A 27 1.00 -3.61 10.53
CA THR A 27 1.07 -2.17 10.80
C THR A 27 -0.23 -1.49 10.40
N THR A 28 -0.68 -1.67 9.17
CA THR A 28 -1.99 -1.22 8.68
C THR A 28 -3.05 -2.26 9.02
N ARG A 29 -4.05 -1.88 9.81
CA ARG A 29 -5.17 -2.74 10.23
C ARG A 29 -6.48 -2.36 9.59
N ASN A 30 -6.67 -1.07 9.39
CA ASN A 30 -7.87 -0.50 8.79
C ASN A 30 -7.55 -0.02 7.38
N GLN A 31 -8.51 -0.15 6.51
CA GLN A 31 -8.46 0.51 5.22
C GLN A 31 -8.48 2.03 5.42
N VAL A 32 -7.60 2.74 4.75
CA VAL A 32 -7.52 4.20 4.80
C VAL A 32 -7.54 4.73 3.37
N LEU A 33 -8.39 5.70 3.10
CA LEU A 33 -8.37 6.44 1.85
C LEU A 33 -7.38 7.60 1.97
N GLY A 34 -6.49 7.72 1.00
CA GLY A 34 -5.63 8.87 0.81
C GLY A 34 -6.03 9.58 -0.47
N VAL A 35 -6.27 10.87 -0.41
CA VAL A 35 -6.65 11.70 -1.54
C VAL A 35 -5.50 12.64 -1.89
N SER A 36 -5.11 12.66 -3.15
CA SER A 36 -4.14 13.59 -3.72
C SER A 36 -4.78 14.34 -4.87
N THR A 37 -4.95 15.65 -4.72
CA THR A 37 -5.49 16.51 -5.78
C THR A 37 -4.38 17.41 -6.30
N GLN A 38 -4.10 17.31 -7.60
CA GLN A 38 -3.11 18.14 -8.29
C GLN A 38 -3.73 18.69 -9.57
N GLY A 39 -4.08 19.97 -9.53
CA GLY A 39 -4.75 20.65 -10.64
C GLY A 39 -6.05 19.94 -11.03
N ARG A 40 -6.10 19.35 -12.23
CA ARG A 40 -7.31 18.67 -12.75
C ARG A 40 -7.38 17.18 -12.40
N THR A 41 -6.35 16.63 -11.80
CA THR A 41 -6.27 15.20 -11.46
C THR A 41 -6.49 15.00 -9.98
N GLN A 42 -7.40 14.10 -9.62
CA GLN A 42 -7.59 13.64 -8.26
C GLN A 42 -7.38 12.13 -8.20
N LEU A 43 -6.37 11.70 -7.44
CA LEU A 43 -6.05 10.31 -7.20
C LEU A 43 -6.53 9.90 -5.82
N ILE A 44 -7.26 8.79 -5.76
CA ILE A 44 -7.78 8.23 -4.52
C ILE A 44 -7.08 6.89 -4.28
N PHE A 45 -6.19 6.86 -3.32
CA PHE A 45 -5.46 5.67 -2.94
C PHE A 45 -6.16 4.94 -1.80
N VAL A 46 -6.27 3.64 -1.93
CA VAL A 46 -6.83 2.77 -0.89
C VAL A 46 -5.70 1.98 -0.24
N ASP A 47 -5.20 2.42 0.94
CA ASP A 47 -4.24 1.62 1.70
C ASP A 47 -4.94 0.42 2.33
N THR A 48 -4.47 -0.76 1.98
CA THR A 48 -5.06 -2.01 2.44
C THR A 48 -4.14 -2.71 3.43
N PRO A 49 -4.69 -3.39 4.43
CA PRO A 49 -3.92 -4.36 5.20
C PRO A 49 -3.23 -5.37 4.27
N GLY A 50 -2.03 -5.80 4.61
CA GLY A 50 -1.35 -6.85 3.85
C GLY A 50 -2.14 -8.16 3.91
N LEU A 51 -2.37 -8.78 2.75
CA LEU A 51 -2.93 -10.14 2.67
C LEU A 51 -1.95 -11.15 3.27
N HIS A 52 -2.46 -12.07 4.05
CA HIS A 52 -1.70 -13.10 4.74
C HIS A 52 -2.17 -14.50 4.35
N LEU A 53 -1.21 -15.41 4.14
CA LEU A 53 -1.47 -16.84 4.17
C LEU A 53 -1.67 -17.27 5.64
N GLY A 54 -2.76 -17.85 5.97
CA GLY A 54 -3.02 -18.29 7.32
C GLY A 54 -4.16 -17.53 7.98
N GLN A 55 -5.33 -18.14 7.90
CA GLN A 55 -6.57 -17.60 8.46
C GLN A 55 -6.79 -18.00 9.94
N SER A 56 -5.77 -18.56 10.61
CA SER A 56 -5.90 -19.10 11.95
C SER A 56 -6.26 -18.06 13.03
N LYS A 57 -5.94 -16.77 12.78
CA LYS A 57 -6.30 -15.66 13.67
C LYS A 57 -7.46 -14.87 13.09
N ALA A 58 -8.47 -14.56 13.90
CA ALA A 58 -9.64 -13.76 13.51
C ALA A 58 -9.24 -12.42 12.85
N ILE A 59 -8.19 -11.78 13.35
CA ILE A 59 -7.66 -10.54 12.79
C ILE A 59 -7.16 -10.71 11.35
N ASN A 60 -6.48 -11.81 11.02
CA ASN A 60 -5.99 -12.06 9.65
C ASN A 60 -7.16 -12.24 8.68
N LYS A 61 -8.21 -12.96 9.10
CA LYS A 61 -9.43 -13.16 8.30
C LYS A 61 -10.12 -11.83 8.00
N MET A 62 -10.22 -10.96 9.00
CA MET A 62 -10.81 -9.62 8.85
C MET A 62 -9.96 -8.74 7.91
N MET A 63 -8.64 -8.77 8.06
CA MET A 63 -7.71 -8.02 7.21
C MET A 63 -7.76 -8.51 5.76
N ASN A 64 -7.80 -9.82 5.52
CA ASN A 64 -7.92 -10.38 4.17
C ASN A 64 -9.26 -9.99 3.52
N LYS A 65 -10.36 -10.00 4.28
CA LYS A 65 -11.67 -9.55 3.78
C LYS A 65 -11.64 -8.06 3.40
N ALA A 66 -11.05 -7.22 4.24
CA ALA A 66 -10.92 -5.78 3.97
C ALA A 66 -10.06 -5.52 2.71
N ALA A 67 -8.94 -6.24 2.57
CA ALA A 67 -8.08 -6.11 1.40
C ALA A 67 -8.76 -6.60 0.10
N ALA A 68 -9.50 -7.69 0.14
CA ALA A 68 -10.25 -8.18 -1.02
C ALA A 68 -11.41 -7.22 -1.41
N SER A 69 -12.12 -6.68 -0.42
CA SER A 69 -13.18 -5.68 -0.69
C SER A 69 -12.64 -4.39 -1.31
N ALA A 70 -11.41 -4.02 -0.99
CA ALA A 70 -10.77 -2.83 -1.55
C ALA A 70 -10.41 -2.94 -3.04
N LEU A 71 -10.42 -4.14 -3.61
CA LEU A 71 -10.18 -4.38 -5.04
C LEU A 71 -11.45 -4.16 -5.90
N THR A 72 -12.60 -3.98 -5.26
CA THR A 72 -13.85 -3.78 -5.99
C THR A 72 -14.02 -2.31 -6.37
N GLY A 73 -14.22 -2.03 -7.65
CA GLY A 73 -14.49 -0.68 -8.14
C GLY A 73 -13.26 0.25 -8.16
N VAL A 74 -12.05 -0.32 -8.26
CA VAL A 74 -10.83 0.45 -8.48
C VAL A 74 -10.47 0.47 -9.96
N ASP A 75 -9.89 1.57 -10.43
CA ASP A 75 -9.47 1.76 -11.81
C ASP A 75 -8.09 1.14 -12.09
N LEU A 76 -7.26 0.95 -11.06
CA LEU A 76 -5.92 0.39 -11.15
C LEU A 76 -5.53 -0.30 -9.85
N THR A 77 -4.87 -1.44 -9.95
CA THR A 77 -4.28 -2.15 -8.81
C THR A 77 -2.75 -2.09 -8.86
N LEU A 78 -2.13 -1.62 -7.79
CA LEU A 78 -0.68 -1.67 -7.63
C LEU A 78 -0.30 -2.89 -6.78
N LEU A 79 0.27 -3.90 -7.40
CA LEU A 79 0.78 -5.10 -6.72
C LEU A 79 2.24 -4.87 -6.32
N LEU A 80 2.51 -4.75 -5.02
CA LEU A 80 3.86 -4.50 -4.52
C LEU A 80 4.57 -5.78 -4.12
N CYS A 81 5.82 -5.95 -4.57
CA CYS A 81 6.75 -6.96 -4.07
C CYS A 81 8.05 -6.34 -3.51
N ASP A 82 8.82 -7.13 -2.76
CA ASP A 82 10.09 -6.71 -2.15
C ASP A 82 11.26 -7.20 -3.00
N ARG A 83 11.86 -6.34 -3.80
CA ARG A 83 12.96 -6.65 -4.71
C ARG A 83 12.61 -7.85 -5.60
N THR A 84 13.56 -8.76 -5.80
CA THR A 84 13.39 -10.04 -6.50
C THR A 84 12.90 -11.17 -5.59
N LYS A 85 12.37 -10.83 -4.37
CA LYS A 85 11.86 -11.82 -3.42
C LYS A 85 10.39 -12.08 -3.65
N TRP A 86 10.09 -13.22 -4.22
CA TRP A 86 8.74 -13.71 -4.41
C TRP A 86 8.46 -14.88 -3.47
N THR A 87 7.35 -14.87 -2.78
CA THR A 87 6.99 -15.85 -1.75
C THR A 87 5.60 -16.42 -2.01
N ALA A 88 5.23 -17.48 -1.31
CA ALA A 88 3.87 -18.03 -1.37
C ALA A 88 2.78 -17.01 -0.97
N GLU A 89 3.11 -16.01 -0.14
CA GLU A 89 2.18 -14.90 0.14
C GLU A 89 1.98 -14.01 -1.09
N ASP A 90 3.02 -13.77 -1.89
CA ASP A 90 2.91 -13.02 -3.15
C ASP A 90 2.08 -13.79 -4.17
N ASP A 91 2.23 -15.12 -4.26
CA ASP A 91 1.38 -15.99 -5.08
C ASP A 91 -0.09 -15.88 -4.68
N TYR A 92 -0.37 -15.93 -3.39
CA TYR A 92 -1.74 -15.76 -2.89
C TYR A 92 -2.32 -14.38 -3.23
N VAL A 93 -1.53 -13.31 -3.08
CA VAL A 93 -1.97 -11.96 -3.44
C VAL A 93 -2.23 -11.87 -4.94
N LEU A 94 -1.34 -12.42 -5.77
CA LEU A 94 -1.50 -12.44 -7.22
C LEU A 94 -2.78 -13.18 -7.63
N ASP A 95 -3.07 -14.34 -7.03
CA ASP A 95 -4.29 -15.11 -7.28
C ASP A 95 -5.56 -14.31 -6.90
N VAL A 96 -5.52 -13.57 -5.79
CA VAL A 96 -6.64 -12.70 -5.40
C VAL A 96 -6.82 -11.56 -6.40
N VAL A 97 -5.74 -10.87 -6.78
CA VAL A 97 -5.77 -9.71 -7.68
C VAL A 97 -6.20 -10.11 -9.10
N SER A 98 -5.72 -11.24 -9.61
CA SER A 98 -6.02 -11.71 -10.97
C SER A 98 -7.48 -12.11 -11.20
N ARG A 99 -8.28 -12.21 -10.16
CA ARG A 99 -9.74 -12.44 -10.24
C ARG A 99 -10.54 -11.16 -10.45
N HIS A 100 -9.89 -10.00 -10.40
CA HIS A 100 -10.50 -8.69 -10.63
C HIS A 100 -10.17 -8.18 -12.03
N GLU A 101 -11.06 -7.37 -12.58
CA GLU A 101 -10.95 -6.87 -13.97
C GLU A 101 -10.02 -5.65 -14.10
N ALA A 102 -9.73 -4.96 -12.98
CA ALA A 102 -8.89 -3.77 -13.00
C ALA A 102 -7.46 -4.11 -13.49
N PRO A 103 -6.85 -3.25 -14.31
CA PRO A 103 -5.46 -3.38 -14.72
C PRO A 103 -4.53 -3.47 -13.52
N VAL A 104 -3.46 -4.25 -13.66
CA VAL A 104 -2.51 -4.53 -12.58
C VAL A 104 -1.11 -4.08 -12.98
N ALA A 105 -0.54 -3.17 -12.20
CA ALA A 105 0.88 -2.84 -12.30
C ALA A 105 1.68 -3.54 -11.19
N LEU A 106 2.77 -4.19 -11.57
CA LEU A 106 3.73 -4.77 -10.64
C LEU A 106 4.72 -3.69 -10.18
N VAL A 107 4.72 -3.36 -8.91
CA VAL A 107 5.65 -2.40 -8.30
C VAL A 107 6.74 -3.17 -7.54
N ILE A 108 7.95 -3.21 -8.10
CA ILE A 108 9.11 -3.85 -7.47
C ILE A 108 9.76 -2.82 -6.54
N ASN A 109 9.43 -2.88 -5.25
CA ASN A 109 9.91 -1.91 -4.26
C ASN A 109 11.23 -2.33 -3.60
N LYS A 110 11.88 -1.37 -2.94
CA LYS A 110 13.15 -1.50 -2.23
C LYS A 110 14.33 -1.81 -3.15
N THR A 111 14.31 -1.27 -4.36
CA THR A 111 15.40 -1.45 -5.34
C THR A 111 16.74 -0.88 -4.86
N ASP A 112 16.73 0.01 -3.86
CA ASP A 112 17.92 0.50 -3.16
C ASP A 112 18.69 -0.58 -2.38
N LEU A 113 18.06 -1.74 -2.15
CA LEU A 113 18.66 -2.90 -1.47
C LEU A 113 19.10 -4.01 -2.45
N LEU A 114 18.92 -3.83 -3.75
CA LEU A 114 19.48 -4.73 -4.75
C LEU A 114 20.99 -4.53 -4.82
N ARG A 115 21.72 -5.64 -4.91
CA ARG A 115 23.18 -5.61 -5.14
C ARG A 115 23.49 -5.33 -6.60
N ASP A 116 22.72 -5.96 -7.49
CA ASP A 116 22.80 -5.81 -8.92
C ASP A 116 21.41 -5.55 -9.49
N ARG A 117 21.29 -4.57 -10.39
CA ARG A 117 20.03 -4.29 -11.09
C ARG A 117 19.73 -5.32 -12.19
N ASP A 118 20.73 -6.03 -12.66
CA ASP A 118 20.57 -7.07 -13.68
C ASP A 118 19.76 -8.26 -13.15
N GLU A 119 19.63 -8.41 -11.82
CA GLU A 119 18.72 -9.37 -11.19
C GLU A 119 17.23 -9.11 -11.51
N LEU A 120 16.87 -7.88 -11.91
CA LEU A 120 15.46 -7.52 -12.17
C LEU A 120 14.92 -8.15 -13.44
N LEU A 121 15.72 -8.20 -14.52
CA LEU A 121 15.23 -8.67 -15.82
C LEU A 121 14.76 -10.13 -15.78
N PRO A 122 15.56 -11.10 -15.33
CA PRO A 122 15.11 -12.50 -15.25
C PRO A 122 13.96 -12.69 -14.27
N PHE A 123 13.89 -11.89 -13.21
CA PHE A 123 12.77 -11.92 -12.27
C PHE A 123 11.46 -11.45 -12.92
N VAL A 124 11.50 -10.34 -13.66
CA VAL A 124 10.34 -9.81 -14.39
C VAL A 124 9.88 -10.78 -15.47
N GLU A 125 10.80 -11.37 -16.22
CA GLU A 125 10.50 -12.38 -17.26
C GLU A 125 9.75 -13.59 -16.65
N ALA A 126 10.26 -14.12 -15.54
CA ALA A 126 9.64 -15.25 -14.84
C ALA A 126 8.22 -14.94 -14.34
N LEU A 127 7.97 -13.72 -13.86
CA LEU A 127 6.64 -13.31 -13.40
C LEU A 127 5.69 -13.01 -14.56
N SER A 128 6.19 -12.38 -15.64
CA SER A 128 5.39 -12.07 -16.82
C SER A 128 4.93 -13.32 -17.58
N ALA A 129 5.65 -14.43 -17.44
CA ALA A 129 5.22 -15.74 -17.95
C ALA A 129 4.02 -16.32 -17.16
N ARG A 130 3.78 -15.86 -15.93
CA ARG A 130 2.72 -16.35 -15.04
C ARG A 130 1.47 -15.46 -15.04
N CYS A 131 1.65 -14.16 -15.19
CA CYS A 131 0.58 -13.18 -15.20
C CYS A 131 0.93 -12.01 -16.10
N ARG A 132 -0.06 -11.48 -16.80
CA ARG A 132 0.09 -10.24 -17.55
C ARG A 132 -0.02 -9.05 -16.59
N PHE A 133 1.01 -8.22 -16.59
CA PHE A 133 1.00 -6.92 -15.94
C PHE A 133 0.91 -5.81 -16.99
N ASP A 134 0.17 -4.75 -16.70
CA ASP A 134 0.06 -3.59 -17.58
C ASP A 134 1.33 -2.74 -17.55
N ALA A 135 2.02 -2.76 -16.41
CA ALA A 135 3.36 -2.19 -16.26
C ALA A 135 4.16 -2.93 -15.19
N VAL A 136 5.49 -2.82 -15.28
CA VAL A 136 6.42 -3.25 -14.24
C VAL A 136 7.29 -2.05 -13.87
N LEU A 137 7.15 -1.59 -12.63
CA LEU A 137 7.72 -0.33 -12.15
C LEU A 137 8.67 -0.59 -10.97
N PRO A 138 10.00 -0.59 -11.22
CA PRO A 138 10.98 -0.71 -10.15
C PRO A 138 11.12 0.63 -9.40
N VAL A 139 10.90 0.60 -8.07
CA VAL A 139 10.93 1.79 -7.22
C VAL A 139 11.75 1.57 -5.95
N SER A 140 12.16 2.65 -5.32
CA SER A 140 12.54 2.69 -3.91
C SER A 140 11.70 3.72 -3.19
N ALA A 141 10.63 3.29 -2.54
CA ALA A 141 9.78 4.18 -1.75
C ALA A 141 10.57 4.86 -0.62
N LEU A 142 11.58 4.19 -0.04
CA LEU A 142 12.41 4.78 1.02
C LEU A 142 13.31 5.92 0.51
N ARG A 143 13.78 5.84 -0.72
CA ARG A 143 14.71 6.79 -1.35
C ARG A 143 14.05 7.72 -2.35
N ALA A 144 12.73 7.64 -2.48
CA ALA A 144 11.92 8.39 -3.46
C ALA A 144 12.46 8.26 -4.90
N ARG A 145 12.84 7.03 -5.33
CA ARG A 145 13.34 6.78 -6.68
C ARG A 145 12.31 5.99 -7.48
N GLY A 146 12.13 6.33 -8.77
CA GLY A 146 11.15 5.72 -9.66
C GLY A 146 9.71 6.06 -9.30
N LEU A 147 9.49 7.11 -8.48
CA LEU A 147 8.15 7.53 -8.07
C LEU A 147 7.50 8.45 -9.12
N GLU A 148 8.27 9.16 -9.89
CA GLU A 148 7.79 10.04 -10.96
C GLU A 148 7.12 9.19 -12.03
N GLU A 149 7.82 8.18 -12.56
CA GLU A 149 7.29 7.25 -13.55
C GLU A 149 6.08 6.47 -13.04
N LEU A 150 6.08 6.10 -11.75
CA LEU A 150 4.93 5.47 -11.12
C LEU A 150 3.73 6.43 -11.06
N THR A 151 3.95 7.70 -10.70
CA THR A 151 2.89 8.70 -10.60
C THR A 151 2.28 8.98 -11.98
N GLU A 152 3.12 9.20 -13.00
CA GLU A 152 2.67 9.37 -14.39
C GLU A 152 1.85 8.17 -14.88
N PHE A 153 2.29 6.96 -14.56
CA PHE A 153 1.55 5.74 -14.91
C PHE A 153 0.18 5.69 -14.23
N VAL A 154 0.10 6.03 -12.95
CA VAL A 154 -1.18 6.06 -12.19
C VAL A 154 -2.10 7.14 -12.73
N GLU A 155 -1.58 8.34 -13.00
CA GLU A 155 -2.36 9.45 -13.57
C GLU A 155 -2.93 9.10 -14.96
N ALA A 156 -2.17 8.41 -15.79
CA ALA A 156 -2.62 7.96 -17.11
C ALA A 156 -3.79 6.95 -17.05
N HIS A 157 -3.98 6.29 -15.92
CA HIS A 157 -5.09 5.34 -15.69
C HIS A 157 -6.28 5.99 -14.96
N ALA A 158 -6.18 7.25 -14.57
CA ALA A 158 -7.29 7.95 -13.94
C ALA A 158 -8.42 8.20 -14.96
N PRO A 159 -9.66 7.77 -14.70
CA PRO A 159 -10.77 8.00 -15.61
C PRO A 159 -11.16 9.49 -15.64
N MET A 160 -11.71 9.91 -16.76
CA MET A 160 -12.28 11.25 -16.89
C MET A 160 -13.55 11.35 -16.04
N GLY A 161 -13.60 12.37 -15.17
CA GLY A 161 -14.75 12.57 -14.28
C GLY A 161 -14.60 13.81 -13.41
N PRO A 162 -15.60 14.14 -12.60
CA PRO A 162 -15.48 15.19 -11.59
C PRO A 162 -14.63 14.72 -10.42
N HIS A 163 -14.05 15.67 -9.67
CA HIS A 163 -13.43 15.36 -8.39
C HIS A 163 -14.48 14.81 -7.41
N LEU A 164 -14.15 13.73 -6.73
CA LEU A 164 -15.05 13.06 -5.79
C LEU A 164 -14.95 13.63 -4.37
N PHE A 165 -13.83 14.28 -4.05
CA PHE A 165 -13.56 14.91 -2.77
C PHE A 165 -13.20 16.38 -2.93
N PRO A 166 -13.41 17.23 -1.91
CA PRO A 166 -12.87 18.58 -1.86
C PRO A 166 -11.35 18.61 -2.14
N GLU A 167 -10.87 19.70 -2.76
CA GLU A 167 -9.46 19.79 -3.19
C GLU A 167 -8.47 19.74 -2.04
N ASP A 168 -8.86 20.21 -0.86
CA ASP A 168 -8.07 20.24 0.37
C ASP A 168 -8.23 18.96 1.22
N GLN A 169 -9.11 18.05 0.83
CA GLN A 169 -9.31 16.81 1.57
C GLN A 169 -8.21 15.80 1.23
N ILE A 170 -7.55 15.30 2.28
CA ILE A 170 -6.43 14.35 2.17
C ILE A 170 -6.79 12.92 2.57
N THR A 171 -7.89 12.72 3.28
CA THR A 171 -8.35 11.40 3.76
C THR A 171 -9.82 11.44 4.14
N ASP A 172 -10.44 10.27 4.20
CA ASP A 172 -11.79 10.06 4.75
C ASP A 172 -11.79 9.95 6.30
N ARG A 173 -10.61 9.95 6.93
CA ARG A 173 -10.46 9.72 8.37
C ARG A 173 -10.47 11.03 9.16
N SER A 174 -11.02 10.97 10.37
CA SER A 174 -10.99 12.10 11.28
C SER A 174 -9.56 12.40 11.76
N GLN A 175 -9.28 13.66 12.12
CA GLN A 175 -8.01 14.06 12.72
C GLN A 175 -7.68 13.24 13.97
N ARG A 176 -8.70 12.91 14.78
CA ARG A 176 -8.59 12.05 15.96
C ARG A 176 -8.04 10.67 15.61
N PHE A 177 -8.53 10.06 14.52
CA PHE A 177 -8.03 8.78 14.03
C PHE A 177 -6.57 8.88 13.58
N VAL A 178 -6.21 9.90 12.80
CA VAL A 178 -4.84 10.11 12.33
C VAL A 178 -3.89 10.31 13.52
N ALA A 179 -4.27 11.10 14.50
CA ALA A 179 -3.48 11.31 15.71
C ALA A 179 -3.28 10.00 16.51
N ALA A 180 -4.33 9.19 16.69
CA ALA A 180 -4.24 7.89 17.33
C ALA A 180 -3.27 6.94 16.60
N GLU A 181 -3.33 6.90 15.27
CA GLU A 181 -2.44 6.08 14.46
C GLU A 181 -0.97 6.55 14.55
N LEU A 182 -0.70 7.86 14.58
CA LEU A 182 0.65 8.39 14.77
C LEU A 182 1.23 8.03 16.15
N VAL A 183 0.43 8.07 17.19
CA VAL A 183 0.82 7.62 18.55
C VAL A 183 1.08 6.11 18.51
N ARG A 184 0.20 5.33 17.89
CA ARG A 184 0.38 3.87 17.73
C ARG A 184 1.67 3.52 16.97
N GLU A 185 2.03 4.28 15.95
CA GLU A 185 3.31 4.10 15.26
C GLU A 185 4.51 4.27 16.19
N LYS A 186 4.50 5.32 17.02
CA LYS A 186 5.59 5.58 17.98
C LYS A 186 5.71 4.44 18.99
N ILE A 187 4.58 3.97 19.52
CA ILE A 187 4.56 2.82 20.43
C ILE A 187 5.14 1.58 19.75
N ILE A 188 4.67 1.23 18.53
CA ILE A 188 5.16 0.07 17.79
C ILE A 188 6.67 0.15 17.51
N ARG A 189 7.20 1.34 17.24
CA ARG A 189 8.62 1.54 16.96
C ARG A 189 9.50 1.47 18.19
N GLN A 190 9.00 1.89 19.34
CA GLN A 190 9.75 1.97 20.59
C GLN A 190 9.68 0.68 21.42
N MET A 191 8.56 -0.04 21.32
CA MET A 191 8.35 -1.27 22.09
C MET A 191 8.88 -2.50 21.35
N GLY A 192 9.36 -3.50 22.13
CA GLY A 192 9.85 -4.76 21.63
C GLY A 192 8.80 -5.59 20.86
N ASP A 193 9.13 -6.83 20.52
CA ASP A 193 8.33 -7.64 19.59
C ASP A 193 7.01 -8.17 20.17
N GLU A 194 6.82 -8.13 21.48
CA GLU A 194 5.69 -8.79 22.15
C GLU A 194 4.38 -7.95 22.15
N LEU A 195 4.47 -6.60 22.18
CA LEU A 195 3.31 -5.72 22.35
C LEU A 195 2.65 -5.17 21.07
N PRO A 196 3.28 -5.14 19.89
CA PRO A 196 2.72 -4.47 18.70
C PRO A 196 1.36 -5.00 18.26
N TYR A 197 1.11 -6.30 18.47
CA TYR A 197 -0.12 -6.97 18.01
C TYR A 197 -1.33 -6.72 18.91
N ALA A 198 -1.12 -6.30 20.15
CA ALA A 198 -2.16 -6.05 21.12
C ALA A 198 -2.44 -4.56 21.37
N THR A 199 -1.60 -3.66 20.79
CA THR A 199 -1.70 -2.22 21.07
C THR A 199 -2.84 -1.58 20.28
N ALA A 200 -3.80 -0.99 20.99
CA ALA A 200 -4.78 -0.04 20.49
C ALA A 200 -4.53 1.33 21.14
N VAL A 201 -4.80 2.40 20.42
CA VAL A 201 -4.73 3.77 20.92
C VAL A 201 -6.09 4.41 20.70
N GLU A 202 -6.67 4.93 21.75
CA GLU A 202 -7.92 5.69 21.73
C GLU A 202 -7.66 7.11 22.25
N ILE A 203 -8.18 8.11 21.58
CA ILE A 203 -8.07 9.51 21.98
C ILE A 203 -9.35 9.86 22.75
N GLU A 204 -9.26 10.04 24.06
CA GLU A 204 -10.40 10.38 24.92
C GLU A 204 -10.84 11.83 24.72
N SER A 205 -9.89 12.76 24.62
CA SER A 205 -10.17 14.18 24.37
C SER A 205 -9.28 14.74 23.27
N PHE A 206 -9.84 15.59 22.44
CA PHE A 206 -9.14 16.26 21.33
C PHE A 206 -9.61 17.72 21.32
N ALA A 207 -8.78 18.61 21.86
CA ALA A 207 -9.06 20.05 21.89
C ALA A 207 -8.30 20.74 20.75
N HIS A 208 -8.94 21.74 20.17
CA HIS A 208 -8.33 22.69 19.22
C HIS A 208 -7.76 23.88 19.95
#